data_273d974e749715adc6bbee2c869b0c4c
#
_entry.id   273d974e749715adc6bbee2c869b0c4c
#
_cell.length_a   1.000
_cell.length_b   1.000
_cell.length_c   1.000
_cell.angle_alpha   90.00
_cell.angle_beta   90.00
_cell.angle_gamma   90.00
#
_symmetry.space_group_name_H-M   'P 1'
#
loop_
_entity.id
_entity.type
_entity.pdbx_description
1 polymer ?
#
loop_
_entity_poly.entity_id
_entity_poly.type
_entity_poly.pdbx_seq_one_letter_code
_entity_poly.pdbx_strand_id
1 'polypeptide(L)'
;MFAHIFINRLKCLLRDRETIFWTMMFPLLLAVFFNMALLNVNNDEMFKAIDIAVVDDSSYQSDRHFKAALDEASKGDGRLFNLTVTSKDNADELLNENKIAGYIVVEEPIKLVVNKSGINQAIVKSFIDSYMQTASSVNSILFEKPNAQQELVSSLNERQQYVKEVSATNAEPNNVLNYFYTLI
;
A
#
# COMPACT_ATOMS: atom_id res chain seq x y z
N MET A 1 28.98 -47.80 -27.39
CA MET A 1 28.83 -46.64 -28.30
C MET A 1 28.29 -45.43 -27.60
N PHE A 2 27.15 -45.46 -26.91
CA PHE A 2 26.53 -44.30 -26.26
C PHE A 2 27.45 -43.58 -25.26
N ALA A 3 28.07 -44.31 -24.34
CA ALA A 3 28.98 -43.70 -23.34
C ALA A 3 30.17 -42.95 -23.97
N HIS A 4 30.70 -43.45 -25.06
CA HIS A 4 31.82 -42.78 -25.75
C HIS A 4 31.39 -41.47 -26.41
N ILE A 5 30.22 -41.47 -27.04
CA ILE A 5 29.63 -40.27 -27.63
C ILE A 5 29.31 -39.25 -26.56
N PHE A 6 28.72 -39.67 -25.45
CA PHE A 6 28.38 -38.81 -24.31
C PHE A 6 29.61 -38.13 -23.70
N ILE A 7 30.67 -38.92 -23.43
CA ILE A 7 31.91 -38.38 -22.86
C ILE A 7 32.58 -37.38 -23.81
N ASN A 8 32.60 -37.66 -25.10
CA ASN A 8 33.20 -36.74 -26.07
C ASN A 8 32.39 -35.45 -26.24
N ARG A 9 31.03 -35.53 -26.22
CA ARG A 9 30.14 -34.36 -26.22
C ARG A 9 30.33 -33.54 -24.94
N LEU A 10 30.42 -34.19 -23.79
CA LEU A 10 30.64 -33.52 -22.51
C LEU A 10 32.00 -32.80 -22.49
N LYS A 11 33.08 -33.43 -23.02
CA LYS A 11 34.37 -32.77 -23.14
C LYS A 11 34.33 -31.56 -24.07
N CYS A 12 33.62 -31.63 -25.19
CA CYS A 12 33.46 -30.48 -26.08
C CYS A 12 32.68 -29.33 -25.38
N LEU A 13 31.61 -29.62 -24.66
CA LEU A 13 30.86 -28.64 -23.88
C LEU A 13 31.70 -28.00 -22.78
N LEU A 14 32.49 -28.80 -22.04
CA LEU A 14 33.38 -28.29 -20.99
C LEU A 14 34.58 -27.48 -21.53
N ARG A 15 34.89 -27.65 -22.79
CA ARG A 15 35.97 -26.88 -23.46
C ARG A 15 35.48 -25.54 -24.04
N ASP A 16 34.17 -25.42 -24.26
CA ASP A 16 33.51 -24.19 -24.71
C ASP A 16 33.24 -23.27 -23.52
N ARG A 17 34.24 -22.42 -23.24
CA ARG A 17 34.18 -21.50 -22.09
C ARG A 17 33.09 -20.42 -22.23
N GLU A 18 32.76 -20.05 -23.46
CA GLU A 18 31.71 -19.06 -23.71
C GLU A 18 30.32 -19.63 -23.36
N THR A 19 30.03 -20.83 -23.82
CA THR A 19 28.77 -21.50 -23.53
C THR A 19 28.62 -21.75 -22.03
N ILE A 20 29.65 -22.20 -21.34
CA ILE A 20 29.63 -22.41 -19.88
C ILE A 20 29.39 -21.09 -19.15
N PHE A 21 30.07 -20.03 -19.55
CA PHE A 21 29.89 -18.72 -18.94
C PHE A 21 28.45 -18.24 -19.08
N TRP A 22 27.92 -18.25 -20.29
CA TRP A 22 26.54 -17.75 -20.51
C TRP A 22 25.46 -18.62 -19.90
N THR A 23 25.63 -19.93 -19.88
CA THR A 23 24.60 -20.85 -19.34
C THR A 23 24.63 -20.99 -17.83
N MET A 24 25.79 -20.86 -17.17
CA MET A 24 25.91 -21.02 -15.71
C MET A 24 26.11 -19.69 -14.98
N MET A 25 26.95 -18.82 -15.48
CA MET A 25 27.32 -17.59 -14.75
C MET A 25 26.31 -16.48 -14.94
N PHE A 26 25.68 -16.36 -16.12
CA PHE A 26 24.69 -15.34 -16.38
C PHE A 26 23.43 -15.48 -15.50
N PRO A 27 22.80 -16.67 -15.36
CA PRO A 27 21.70 -16.85 -14.42
C PRO A 27 22.07 -16.55 -12.96
N LEU A 28 23.29 -16.89 -12.54
CA LEU A 28 23.78 -16.57 -11.20
C LEU A 28 23.94 -15.05 -11.00
N LEU A 29 24.54 -14.35 -11.97
CA LEU A 29 24.63 -12.90 -11.94
C LEU A 29 23.23 -12.26 -11.90
N LEU A 30 22.33 -12.74 -12.74
CA LEU A 30 20.96 -12.26 -12.77
C LEU A 30 20.27 -12.45 -11.42
N ALA A 31 20.43 -13.62 -10.79
CA ALA A 31 19.87 -13.90 -9.46
C ALA A 31 20.43 -12.95 -8.39
N VAL A 32 21.74 -12.63 -8.44
CA VAL A 32 22.36 -11.65 -7.53
C VAL A 32 21.80 -10.24 -7.77
N PHE A 33 21.68 -9.82 -9.03
CA PHE A 33 21.10 -8.51 -9.36
C PHE A 33 19.64 -8.41 -8.93
N PHE A 34 18.82 -9.43 -9.16
CA PHE A 34 17.44 -9.45 -8.69
C PHE A 34 17.38 -9.46 -7.17
N ASN A 35 18.22 -10.22 -6.50
CA ASN A 35 18.29 -10.21 -5.05
C ASN A 35 18.59 -8.80 -4.52
N MET A 36 19.61 -8.12 -5.07
CA MET A 36 19.94 -6.74 -4.69
C MET A 36 18.80 -5.75 -5.00
N ALA A 37 18.16 -5.88 -6.16
CA ALA A 37 17.05 -5.00 -6.55
C ALA A 37 15.82 -5.21 -5.68
N LEU A 38 15.55 -6.46 -5.24
CA LEU A 38 14.38 -6.83 -4.47
C LEU A 38 14.62 -6.81 -2.94
N LEU A 39 15.86 -6.67 -2.46
CA LEU A 39 16.16 -6.56 -1.04
C LEU A 39 15.39 -5.42 -0.36
N ASN A 40 15.18 -4.31 -1.05
CA ASN A 40 14.44 -3.16 -0.54
C ASN A 40 12.91 -3.30 -0.69
N VAL A 41 12.43 -4.24 -1.51
CA VAL A 41 10.99 -4.49 -1.69
C VAL A 41 10.41 -5.32 -0.54
N ASN A 42 11.23 -6.16 0.09
CA ASN A 42 10.84 -6.97 1.25
C ASN A 42 11.02 -6.25 2.59
N ASN A 43 11.69 -5.10 2.60
CA ASN A 43 11.77 -4.31 3.81
C ASN A 43 10.38 -3.71 4.09
N ASP A 44 9.94 -3.80 5.32
CA ASP A 44 8.68 -3.40 5.95
C ASP A 44 8.05 -2.06 5.51
N GLU A 45 8.59 -1.42 4.46
CA GLU A 45 8.10 -0.14 3.96
C GLU A 45 6.71 -0.21 3.31
N MET A 46 6.28 -1.40 2.84
CA MET A 46 4.94 -1.55 2.27
C MET A 46 3.82 -1.55 3.33
N PHE A 47 4.17 -1.74 4.60
CA PHE A 47 3.21 -1.77 5.72
C PHE A 47 3.55 -0.76 6.82
N LYS A 48 4.50 0.16 6.59
CA LYS A 48 4.70 1.27 7.51
C LYS A 48 3.52 2.23 7.41
N ALA A 49 3.05 2.66 8.58
CA ALA A 49 2.06 3.70 8.64
C ALA A 49 2.54 4.94 7.85
N ILE A 50 1.66 5.47 7.02
CA ILE A 50 1.97 6.62 6.15
C ILE A 50 1.92 7.89 6.98
N ASP A 51 3.01 8.65 6.99
CA ASP A 51 3.07 9.94 7.67
C ASP A 51 2.23 10.95 6.90
N ILE A 52 1.17 11.47 7.54
CA ILE A 52 0.27 12.49 6.98
C ILE A 52 0.03 13.60 8.00
N ALA A 53 -0.34 14.77 7.51
CA ALA A 53 -0.81 15.84 8.38
C ALA A 53 -2.27 16.19 8.07
N VAL A 54 -2.95 16.79 9.03
CA VAL A 54 -4.24 17.45 8.85
C VAL A 54 -4.14 18.87 9.39
N VAL A 55 -4.72 19.81 8.65
CA VAL A 55 -4.73 21.21 9.07
C VAL A 55 -5.74 21.39 10.19
N ASP A 56 -5.27 21.91 11.32
CA ASP A 56 -6.10 22.19 12.49
C ASP A 56 -6.84 23.52 12.28
N ASP A 57 -7.97 23.44 11.60
CA ASP A 57 -8.88 24.54 11.36
C ASP A 57 -10.26 24.32 11.99
N SER A 58 -11.12 25.34 11.92
CA SER A 58 -12.48 25.26 12.45
C SER A 58 -13.32 24.18 11.77
N SER A 59 -13.07 23.91 10.50
CA SER A 59 -13.79 22.89 9.71
C SER A 59 -13.42 21.49 10.20
N TYR A 60 -12.13 21.21 10.39
CA TYR A 60 -11.65 19.94 10.96
C TYR A 60 -12.17 19.73 12.38
N GLN A 61 -12.18 20.77 13.22
CA GLN A 61 -12.66 20.66 14.60
C GLN A 61 -14.16 20.41 14.69
N SER A 62 -14.94 20.89 13.72
CA SER A 62 -16.40 20.70 13.68
C SER A 62 -16.82 19.37 13.06
N ASP A 63 -16.01 18.76 12.17
CA ASP A 63 -16.29 17.45 11.55
C ASP A 63 -15.86 16.29 12.46
N ARG A 64 -16.71 15.97 13.44
CA ARG A 64 -16.47 14.88 14.40
C ARG A 64 -16.35 13.51 13.74
N HIS A 65 -17.05 13.30 12.62
CA HIS A 65 -17.05 12.00 11.94
C HIS A 65 -15.76 11.77 11.18
N PHE A 66 -15.27 12.77 10.46
CA PHE A 66 -14.00 12.69 9.77
C PHE A 66 -12.84 12.55 10.76
N LYS A 67 -12.86 13.32 11.84
CA LYS A 67 -11.88 13.22 12.91
C LYS A 67 -11.83 11.81 13.51
N ALA A 68 -12.98 11.23 13.84
CA ALA A 68 -13.07 9.87 14.37
C ALA A 68 -12.55 8.83 13.38
N ALA A 69 -12.84 8.98 12.08
CA ALA A 69 -12.36 8.08 11.03
C ALA A 69 -10.83 8.14 10.87
N LEU A 70 -10.24 9.35 10.90
CA LEU A 70 -8.78 9.52 10.87
C LEU A 70 -8.11 8.98 12.13
N ASP A 71 -8.69 9.24 13.29
CA ASP A 71 -8.18 8.72 14.56
C ASP A 71 -8.18 7.19 14.58
N GLU A 72 -9.24 6.55 14.09
CA GLU A 72 -9.33 5.09 14.02
C GLU A 72 -8.29 4.50 13.06
N ALA A 73 -8.12 5.12 11.87
CA ALA A 73 -7.11 4.72 10.90
C ALA A 73 -5.67 4.94 11.38
N SER A 74 -5.49 5.74 12.45
CA SER A 74 -4.18 6.09 13.02
C SER A 74 -3.88 5.35 14.33
N LYS A 75 -4.75 4.42 14.79
CA LYS A 75 -4.60 3.66 16.03
C LYS A 75 -4.17 2.22 15.80
N GLY A 76 -3.53 1.63 16.83
CA GLY A 76 -3.17 0.22 16.89
C GLY A 76 -1.90 -0.14 16.11
N ASP A 77 -1.54 -1.43 16.16
CA ASP A 77 -0.34 -1.94 15.52
C ASP A 77 -0.47 -2.03 13.98
N GLY A 78 -1.71 -2.14 13.48
CA GLY A 78 -2.02 -2.13 12.05
C GLY A 78 -2.47 -0.77 11.50
N ARG A 79 -2.06 0.34 12.14
CA ARG A 79 -2.46 1.69 11.71
C ARG A 79 -2.03 1.98 10.28
N LEU A 80 -2.92 2.63 9.53
CA LEU A 80 -2.63 3.07 8.17
C LEU A 80 -1.81 4.37 8.16
N PHE A 81 -2.05 5.25 9.14
CA PHE A 81 -1.47 6.59 9.16
C PHE A 81 -0.79 6.91 10.49
N ASN A 82 0.31 7.65 10.40
CA ASN A 82 0.86 8.45 11.48
C ASN A 82 0.33 9.87 11.31
N LEU A 83 -0.71 10.23 12.06
CA LEU A 83 -1.41 11.50 11.91
C LEU A 83 -0.75 12.60 12.74
N THR A 84 -0.42 13.71 12.09
CA THR A 84 0.05 14.94 12.73
C THR A 84 -0.98 16.05 12.53
N VAL A 85 -1.56 16.56 13.62
CA VAL A 85 -2.48 17.70 13.58
C VAL A 85 -1.65 18.99 13.73
N THR A 86 -1.71 19.89 12.75
CA THR A 86 -0.84 21.07 12.73
C THR A 86 -1.42 22.24 11.92
N SER A 87 -0.77 23.40 11.97
CA SER A 87 -1.15 24.55 11.14
C SER A 87 -0.79 24.30 9.69
N LYS A 88 -1.44 25.05 8.78
CA LYS A 88 -1.21 24.95 7.33
C LYS A 88 0.25 25.23 6.97
N ASP A 89 0.84 26.29 7.55
CA ASP A 89 2.23 26.68 7.25
C ASP A 89 3.22 25.58 7.63
N ASN A 90 3.02 24.95 8.79
CA ASN A 90 3.87 23.83 9.24
C ASN A 90 3.62 22.56 8.41
N ALA A 91 2.38 22.32 7.96
CA ALA A 91 2.07 21.21 7.05
C ALA A 91 2.77 21.39 5.69
N ASP A 92 2.80 22.63 5.15
CA ASP A 92 3.53 22.96 3.93
C ASP A 92 5.05 22.74 4.10
N GLU A 93 5.63 23.11 5.23
CA GLU A 93 7.04 22.87 5.54
C GLU A 93 7.35 21.37 5.59
N LEU A 94 6.57 20.59 6.35
CA LEU A 94 6.72 19.13 6.44
C LEU A 94 6.60 18.44 5.09
N LEU A 95 5.69 18.91 4.23
CA LEU A 95 5.51 18.39 2.88
C LEU A 95 6.71 18.71 1.97
N ASN A 96 7.23 19.94 2.03
CA ASN A 96 8.40 20.34 1.25
C ASN A 96 9.67 19.59 1.68
N GLU A 97 9.81 19.28 2.96
CA GLU A 97 10.89 18.46 3.51
C GLU A 97 10.72 16.96 3.24
N ASN A 98 9.63 16.54 2.59
CA ASN A 98 9.26 15.14 2.35
C ASN A 98 9.12 14.31 3.65
N LYS A 99 8.79 14.93 4.77
CA LYS A 99 8.52 14.26 6.05
C LYS A 99 7.14 13.63 6.10
N ILE A 100 6.21 14.12 5.28
CA ILE A 100 4.85 13.60 5.15
C ILE A 100 4.54 13.28 3.69
N ALA A 101 3.64 12.33 3.46
CA ALA A 101 3.17 11.96 2.12
C ALA A 101 2.23 13.00 1.52
N GLY A 102 1.52 13.71 2.38
CA GLY A 102 0.60 14.77 2.03
C GLY A 102 -0.10 15.31 3.28
N TYR A 103 -0.84 16.40 3.12
CA TYR A 103 -1.69 16.90 4.18
C TYR A 103 -3.12 17.15 3.71
N ILE A 104 -4.05 17.04 4.64
CA ILE A 104 -5.49 17.14 4.41
C ILE A 104 -5.99 18.49 4.91
N VAL A 105 -6.78 19.15 4.07
CA VAL A 105 -7.54 20.36 4.42
C VAL A 105 -9.02 20.01 4.37
N VAL A 106 -9.71 20.18 5.50
CA VAL A 106 -11.13 19.85 5.62
C VAL A 106 -11.96 21.03 5.10
N GLU A 107 -12.28 20.97 3.83
CA GLU A 107 -13.17 21.91 3.13
C GLU A 107 -14.24 21.10 2.39
N GLU A 108 -15.20 21.74 1.79
CA GLU A 108 -16.15 21.08 0.89
C GLU A 108 -15.81 21.36 -0.58
N PRO A 109 -15.26 20.37 -1.31
CA PRO A 109 -14.85 19.01 -0.90
C PRO A 109 -13.54 18.99 -0.10
N ILE A 110 -13.29 17.91 0.67
CA ILE A 110 -12.02 17.67 1.37
C ILE A 110 -10.88 17.64 0.35
N LYS A 111 -9.81 18.38 0.64
CA LYS A 111 -8.64 18.51 -0.24
C LYS A 111 -7.44 17.77 0.33
N LEU A 112 -6.79 16.99 -0.51
CA LEU A 112 -5.48 16.39 -0.25
C LEU A 112 -4.41 17.16 -1.02
N VAL A 113 -3.45 17.72 -0.30
CA VAL A 113 -2.30 18.44 -0.88
C VAL A 113 -1.09 17.51 -0.86
N VAL A 114 -0.46 17.32 -2.01
CA VAL A 114 0.71 16.46 -2.21
C VAL A 114 1.72 17.13 -3.11
N ASN A 115 3.01 16.85 -2.93
CA ASN A 115 4.09 17.35 -3.80
C ASN A 115 4.48 16.36 -4.92
N LYS A 116 4.09 15.11 -4.82
CA LYS A 116 4.39 14.04 -5.78
C LYS A 116 3.27 13.01 -5.83
N SER A 117 3.24 12.20 -6.87
CA SER A 117 2.35 11.05 -6.96
C SER A 117 3.10 9.78 -6.57
N GLY A 118 2.45 8.87 -5.84
CA GLY A 118 3.01 7.62 -5.40
C GLY A 118 1.97 6.73 -4.71
N ILE A 119 2.39 5.55 -4.28
CA ILE A 119 1.50 4.57 -3.63
C ILE A 119 0.91 5.14 -2.33
N ASN A 120 1.73 5.78 -1.49
CA ASN A 120 1.27 6.37 -0.23
C ASN A 120 0.20 7.44 -0.47
N GLN A 121 0.41 8.33 -1.43
CA GLN A 121 -0.55 9.36 -1.80
C GLN A 121 -1.85 8.78 -2.36
N ALA A 122 -1.75 7.70 -3.14
CA ALA A 122 -2.91 6.98 -3.67
C ALA A 122 -3.73 6.32 -2.55
N ILE A 123 -3.08 5.74 -1.53
CA ILE A 123 -3.74 5.15 -0.36
C ILE A 123 -4.48 6.24 0.43
N VAL A 124 -3.84 7.37 0.73
CA VAL A 124 -4.47 8.49 1.43
C VAL A 124 -5.67 9.02 0.65
N LYS A 125 -5.51 9.21 -0.67
CA LYS A 125 -6.61 9.63 -1.54
C LYS A 125 -7.77 8.64 -1.51
N SER A 126 -7.48 7.34 -1.63
CA SER A 126 -8.50 6.29 -1.59
C SER A 126 -9.27 6.25 -0.26
N PHE A 127 -8.58 6.50 0.84
CA PHE A 127 -9.20 6.62 2.16
C PHE A 127 -10.20 7.80 2.20
N ILE A 128 -9.77 8.99 1.74
CA ILE A 128 -10.64 10.18 1.68
C ILE A 128 -11.83 9.94 0.75
N ASP A 129 -11.59 9.39 -0.45
CA ASP A 129 -12.65 9.08 -1.42
C ASP A 129 -13.68 8.09 -0.82
N SER A 130 -13.21 7.06 -0.12
CA SER A 130 -14.07 6.07 0.56
C SER A 130 -14.88 6.69 1.68
N TYR A 131 -14.27 7.58 2.47
CA TYR A 131 -14.99 8.33 3.50
C TYR A 131 -16.09 9.19 2.90
N MET A 132 -15.75 10.00 1.89
CA MET A 132 -16.70 10.89 1.22
C MET A 132 -17.88 10.14 0.59
N GLN A 133 -17.61 9.00 -0.06
CA GLN A 133 -18.65 8.14 -0.62
C GLN A 133 -19.57 7.58 0.47
N THR A 134 -19.00 7.11 1.57
CA THR A 134 -19.75 6.59 2.71
C THR A 134 -20.60 7.69 3.34
N ALA A 135 -20.02 8.86 3.61
CA ALA A 135 -20.72 10.00 4.18
C ALA A 135 -21.87 10.48 3.27
N SER A 136 -21.65 10.56 1.97
CA SER A 136 -22.66 10.92 0.99
C SER A 136 -23.81 9.89 0.97
N SER A 137 -23.49 8.59 0.99
CA SER A 137 -24.50 7.53 1.02
C SER A 137 -25.33 7.57 2.29
N VAL A 138 -24.68 7.75 3.44
CA VAL A 138 -25.37 7.88 4.74
C VAL A 138 -26.30 9.10 4.74
N ASN A 139 -25.82 10.25 4.27
CA ASN A 139 -26.63 11.46 4.18
C ASN A 139 -27.84 11.28 3.26
N SER A 140 -27.67 10.62 2.11
CA SER A 140 -28.78 10.34 1.18
C SER A 140 -29.83 9.44 1.82
N ILE A 141 -29.41 8.39 2.54
CA ILE A 141 -30.34 7.49 3.24
C ILE A 141 -31.10 8.22 4.36
N LEU A 142 -30.41 9.05 5.14
CA LEU A 142 -31.02 9.82 6.22
C LEU A 142 -31.98 10.89 5.70
N PHE A 143 -31.70 11.45 4.51
CA PHE A 143 -32.59 12.38 3.84
C PHE A 143 -33.91 11.70 3.43
N GLU A 144 -33.83 10.48 2.88
CA GLU A 144 -35.02 9.71 2.48
C GLU A 144 -35.76 9.07 3.68
N LYS A 145 -35.01 8.63 4.69
CA LYS A 145 -35.52 7.92 5.88
C LYS A 145 -34.88 8.45 7.16
N PRO A 146 -35.39 9.57 7.73
CA PRO A 146 -34.81 10.17 8.93
C PRO A 146 -34.75 9.25 10.16
N ASN A 147 -35.66 8.26 10.23
CA ASN A 147 -35.72 7.29 11.34
C ASN A 147 -34.75 6.12 11.22
N ALA A 148 -34.00 5.99 10.08
CA ALA A 148 -33.07 4.90 9.85
C ALA A 148 -31.71 5.08 10.56
N GLN A 149 -31.51 6.14 11.32
CA GLN A 149 -30.24 6.47 11.96
C GLN A 149 -29.72 5.35 12.87
N GLN A 150 -30.56 4.72 13.66
CA GLN A 150 -30.18 3.62 14.54
C GLN A 150 -29.80 2.35 13.78
N GLU A 151 -30.51 2.02 12.70
CA GLU A 151 -30.25 0.86 11.86
C GLU A 151 -28.94 1.06 11.06
N LEU A 152 -28.68 2.27 10.60
CA LEU A 152 -27.43 2.63 9.90
C LEU A 152 -26.22 2.52 10.83
N VAL A 153 -26.31 3.05 12.05
CA VAL A 153 -25.22 2.96 13.03
C VAL A 153 -24.94 1.50 13.39
N SER A 154 -25.96 0.66 13.60
CA SER A 154 -25.76 -0.76 13.85
C SER A 154 -25.12 -1.49 12.66
N SER A 155 -25.57 -1.21 11.43
CA SER A 155 -25.04 -1.81 10.22
C SER A 155 -23.59 -1.39 9.93
N LEU A 156 -23.22 -0.15 10.27
CA LEU A 156 -21.84 0.34 10.14
C LEU A 156 -20.91 -0.27 11.21
N ASN A 157 -21.43 -0.54 12.41
CA ASN A 157 -20.70 -1.20 13.48
C ASN A 157 -20.56 -2.71 13.25
N GLU A 158 -21.56 -3.33 12.63
CA GLU A 158 -21.51 -4.72 12.18
C GLU A 158 -20.82 -4.80 10.81
N ARG A 159 -19.58 -4.35 10.71
CA ARG A 159 -18.79 -4.59 9.49
C ARG A 159 -18.72 -6.07 9.22
N GLN A 160 -19.61 -6.57 8.39
CA GLN A 160 -19.51 -7.92 7.86
C GLN A 160 -18.30 -7.96 6.93
N GLN A 161 -17.33 -8.76 7.31
CA GLN A 161 -16.17 -9.04 6.47
C GLN A 161 -16.64 -9.97 5.34
N TYR A 162 -17.10 -9.38 4.22
CA TYR A 162 -17.63 -10.12 3.07
C TYR A 162 -16.53 -10.90 2.33
N VAL A 163 -15.29 -10.52 2.51
CA VAL A 163 -14.13 -11.18 1.89
C VAL A 163 -13.16 -11.57 2.99
N LYS A 164 -12.96 -12.87 3.16
CA LYS A 164 -11.91 -13.42 4.01
C LYS A 164 -10.76 -13.84 3.10
N GLU A 165 -9.62 -13.23 3.26
CA GLU A 165 -8.40 -13.68 2.61
C GLU A 165 -8.01 -15.04 3.19
N VAL A 166 -8.00 -16.06 2.34
CA VAL A 166 -7.59 -17.42 2.71
C VAL A 166 -6.37 -17.75 1.89
N SER A 167 -5.23 -17.84 2.52
CA SER A 167 -4.03 -18.40 1.89
C SER A 167 -4.27 -19.86 1.55
N ALA A 168 -4.14 -20.24 0.28
CA ALA A 168 -4.25 -21.62 -0.18
C ALA A 168 -3.08 -22.50 0.31
N THR A 169 -2.04 -21.90 0.81
CA THR A 169 -0.85 -22.54 1.39
C THR A 169 -0.57 -21.93 2.74
N ASN A 170 -0.01 -22.71 3.69
CA ASN A 170 0.46 -22.21 4.99
C ASN A 170 1.70 -21.26 4.87
N ALA A 171 2.02 -20.82 3.67
CA ALA A 171 3.07 -19.85 3.41
C ALA A 171 2.49 -18.45 3.53
N GLU A 172 3.15 -17.58 4.26
CA GLU A 172 2.84 -16.16 4.26
C GLU A 172 2.91 -15.62 2.83
N PRO A 173 1.95 -14.76 2.42
CA PRO A 173 1.94 -14.19 1.07
C PRO A 173 3.25 -13.43 0.84
N ASN A 174 4.10 -13.97 -0.02
CA ASN A 174 5.35 -13.33 -0.40
C ASN A 174 5.15 -12.62 -1.73
N ASN A 175 5.09 -11.29 -1.68
CA ASN A 175 4.89 -10.46 -2.86
C ASN A 175 5.97 -10.67 -3.93
N VAL A 176 7.19 -11.04 -3.55
CA VAL A 176 8.27 -11.35 -4.50
C VAL A 176 7.93 -12.58 -5.33
N LEU A 177 7.36 -13.62 -4.74
CA LEU A 177 6.91 -14.80 -5.48
C LEU A 177 5.77 -14.46 -6.45
N ASN A 178 4.83 -13.59 -6.07
CA ASN A 178 3.75 -13.16 -6.93
C ASN A 178 4.27 -12.42 -8.17
N TYR A 179 5.29 -11.56 -8.02
CA TYR A 179 5.93 -10.91 -9.18
C TYR A 179 6.62 -11.90 -10.11
N PHE A 180 7.27 -12.94 -9.58
CA PHE A 180 7.88 -13.98 -10.41
C PHE A 180 6.85 -14.78 -11.20
N TYR A 181 5.70 -15.10 -10.61
CA TYR A 181 4.63 -15.86 -11.30
C TYR A 181 3.87 -15.03 -12.34
N THR A 182 3.89 -13.70 -12.25
CA THR A 182 3.25 -12.84 -13.26
C THR A 182 4.17 -12.53 -14.45
N LEU A 183 5.46 -12.87 -14.37
CA LEU A 183 6.47 -12.65 -15.43
C LEU A 183 6.70 -13.87 -16.32
N ILE A 184 6.12 -15.03 -16.02
CA ILE A 184 6.17 -16.28 -16.78
C ILE A 184 4.88 -16.46 -17.57
#